data_92f7521c3c3b501c7172a1ceb4510b4b
#
_entry.id   92f7521c3c3b501c7172a1ceb4510b4b
#
_cell.length_a   1.000
_cell.length_b   1.000
_cell.length_c   1.000
_cell.angle_alpha   90.00
_cell.angle_beta   90.00
_cell.angle_gamma   90.00
#
_symmetry.space_group_name_H-M   'P 1'
#
loop_
_entity.id
_entity.type
_entity.pdbx_description
1 polymer ?
#
loop_
_entity_poly.entity_id
_entity_poly.type
_entity_poly.pdbx_seq_one_letter_code
_entity_poly.pdbx_strand_id
1 'polypeptide(L)'
;ISSEVLEIDENNPLIANEYITLTDGITSALCVYRNNKINILKDITAFGIRPQNRLQRFALDALLAPAEEIPLVILRGPAGTAKTFLSVAAALDKTYREDYEKQNSSTLYDKIYIGRANVSSDDAFGFLPGELEDKTRPLLGCFYSNLEDLLRKGNREEDSQIQLQIEDMMETGLLRVFPLAYICLLYTSPSPRDRSVS
;
A
#
# COMPACT_ATOMS: atom_id res chain seq x y z
N ILE A 1 30.61 -8.30 -6.54
CA ILE A 1 30.32 -8.09 -7.97
C ILE A 1 31.35 -7.14 -8.48
N SER A 2 32.26 -7.64 -9.33
CA SER A 2 33.29 -6.83 -9.95
C SER A 2 32.62 -5.74 -10.83
N SER A 3 33.28 -4.62 -11.02
CA SER A 3 32.84 -3.48 -11.81
C SER A 3 32.84 -3.77 -13.33
N GLU A 4 32.31 -4.90 -13.73
CA GLU A 4 32.06 -5.18 -15.14
C GLU A 4 30.91 -4.29 -15.61
N VAL A 5 31.15 -3.58 -16.70
CA VAL A 5 30.15 -2.77 -17.37
C VAL A 5 29.07 -3.73 -17.89
N LEU A 6 27.86 -3.62 -17.34
CA LEU A 6 26.72 -4.36 -17.86
C LEU A 6 26.33 -3.72 -19.19
N GLU A 7 26.56 -4.42 -20.28
CA GLU A 7 26.05 -4.03 -21.58
C GLU A 7 24.53 -4.32 -21.61
N ILE A 8 23.76 -3.26 -21.80
CA ILE A 8 22.30 -3.38 -22.01
C ILE A 8 22.10 -3.70 -23.49
N ASP A 9 21.37 -4.77 -23.77
CA ASP A 9 21.02 -5.14 -25.15
C ASP A 9 20.21 -4.01 -25.78
N GLU A 10 20.73 -3.43 -26.85
CA GLU A 10 20.07 -2.35 -27.61
C GLU A 10 18.71 -2.78 -28.18
N ASN A 11 18.51 -4.06 -28.43
CA ASN A 11 17.25 -4.63 -28.93
C ASN A 11 16.21 -4.84 -27.81
N ASN A 12 16.63 -4.79 -26.55
CA ASN A 12 15.75 -4.95 -25.38
C ASN A 12 16.15 -3.97 -24.28
N PRO A 13 15.93 -2.67 -24.50
CA PRO A 13 16.31 -1.64 -23.54
C PRO A 13 15.49 -1.76 -22.24
N LEU A 14 16.15 -1.55 -21.11
CA LEU A 14 15.48 -1.48 -19.81
C LEU A 14 14.52 -0.29 -19.76
N ILE A 15 13.33 -0.51 -19.21
CA ILE A 15 12.35 0.54 -18.98
C ILE A 15 12.44 1.09 -17.55
N ALA A 16 12.02 2.34 -17.38
CA ALA A 16 12.03 2.98 -16.07
C ALA A 16 11.22 2.16 -15.03
N ASN A 17 11.78 1.97 -13.85
CA ASN A 17 11.24 1.15 -12.76
C ASN A 17 11.17 -0.36 -13.08
N GLU A 18 11.91 -0.85 -14.05
CA GLU A 18 12.04 -2.27 -14.30
C GLU A 18 12.85 -2.95 -13.20
N TYR A 19 12.31 -4.03 -12.64
CA TYR A 19 12.97 -4.85 -11.63
C TYR A 19 13.67 -6.04 -12.27
N ILE A 20 14.94 -6.18 -11.97
CA ILE A 20 15.82 -7.20 -12.56
C ILE A 20 16.56 -7.99 -11.48
N THR A 21 16.95 -9.21 -11.82
CA THR A 21 17.86 -9.99 -10.99
C THR A 21 19.15 -10.17 -11.76
N LEU A 22 20.23 -9.60 -11.25
CA LEU A 22 21.57 -9.83 -11.78
C LEU A 22 22.16 -11.08 -11.14
N THR A 23 22.83 -11.92 -11.93
CA THR A 23 23.50 -13.12 -11.43
C THR A 23 24.81 -13.35 -12.17
N ASP A 24 25.80 -13.79 -11.44
CA ASP A 24 27.09 -14.29 -11.96
C ASP A 24 27.15 -15.83 -12.01
N GLY A 25 26.01 -16.51 -11.76
CA GLY A 25 25.92 -17.95 -11.68
C GLY A 25 26.14 -18.53 -10.28
N ILE A 26 26.73 -17.78 -9.37
CA ILE A 26 27.01 -18.16 -7.97
C ILE A 26 26.21 -17.30 -7.02
N THR A 27 26.22 -15.98 -7.24
CA THR A 27 25.52 -14.99 -6.44
C THR A 27 24.46 -14.28 -7.27
N SER A 28 23.46 -13.69 -6.61
CA SER A 28 22.44 -12.88 -7.27
C SER A 28 22.14 -11.61 -6.49
N ALA A 29 21.91 -10.54 -7.22
CA ALA A 29 21.49 -9.25 -6.66
C ALA A 29 20.14 -8.84 -7.25
N LEU A 30 19.23 -8.38 -6.40
CA LEU A 30 17.97 -7.80 -6.83
C LEU A 30 18.18 -6.31 -7.10
N CYS A 31 17.78 -5.86 -8.27
CA CYS A 31 18.03 -4.50 -8.74
C CYS A 31 16.78 -3.87 -9.33
N VAL A 32 16.82 -2.56 -9.47
CA VAL A 32 15.83 -1.76 -10.19
C VAL A 32 16.53 -0.78 -11.12
N TYR A 33 16.01 -0.65 -12.34
CA TYR A 33 16.47 0.38 -13.28
C TYR A 33 15.70 1.67 -13.04
N ARG A 34 16.39 2.66 -12.47
CA ARG A 34 15.79 3.93 -12.07
C ARG A 34 16.78 5.06 -12.30
N ASN A 35 16.34 6.20 -12.83
CA ASN A 35 17.18 7.36 -13.14
C ASN A 35 18.35 7.02 -14.08
N ASN A 36 18.10 6.21 -15.10
CA ASN A 36 19.10 5.72 -16.07
C ASN A 36 20.26 4.94 -15.43
N LYS A 37 20.02 4.31 -14.28
CA LYS A 37 21.00 3.51 -13.56
C LYS A 37 20.38 2.24 -12.99
N ILE A 38 21.18 1.18 -12.92
CA ILE A 38 20.82 -0.03 -12.20
C ILE A 38 21.21 0.16 -10.74
N ASN A 39 20.20 0.12 -9.87
CA ASN A 39 20.36 0.30 -8.43
C ASN A 39 20.09 -1.03 -7.72
N ILE A 40 21.01 -1.46 -6.86
CA ILE A 40 20.80 -2.64 -6.02
C ILE A 40 19.75 -2.31 -4.96
N LEU A 41 18.76 -3.19 -4.82
CA LEU A 41 17.74 -3.04 -3.80
C LEU A 41 18.31 -3.29 -2.40
N LYS A 42 18.12 -2.32 -1.53
CA LYS A 42 18.46 -2.43 -0.11
C LYS A 42 17.46 -3.35 0.60
N ASP A 43 17.80 -3.83 1.78
CA ASP A 43 16.84 -4.49 2.64
C ASP A 43 15.76 -3.49 3.04
N ILE A 44 14.51 -3.93 2.87
CA ILE A 44 13.34 -3.06 3.01
C ILE A 44 12.32 -3.76 3.91
N THR A 45 11.66 -2.96 4.72
CA THR A 45 10.55 -3.38 5.56
C THR A 45 9.45 -2.35 5.46
N ALA A 46 8.20 -2.77 5.59
CA ALA A 46 7.06 -1.89 5.71
C ALA A 46 6.25 -2.30 6.94
N PHE A 47 6.04 -1.39 7.87
CA PHE A 47 5.33 -1.62 9.13
C PHE A 47 5.80 -2.92 9.83
N GLY A 48 7.12 -3.08 9.95
CA GLY A 48 7.77 -4.26 10.53
C GLY A 48 7.73 -5.54 9.70
N ILE A 49 7.09 -5.53 8.52
CA ILE A 49 6.98 -6.68 7.63
C ILE A 49 8.18 -6.75 6.70
N ARG A 50 8.79 -7.94 6.63
CA ARG A 50 9.87 -8.25 5.69
C ARG A 50 9.35 -9.09 4.52
N PRO A 51 9.76 -8.80 3.28
CA PRO A 51 9.41 -9.62 2.13
C PRO A 51 9.99 -11.03 2.25
N GLN A 52 9.20 -12.05 1.94
CA GLN A 52 9.58 -13.46 2.04
C GLN A 52 10.26 -13.99 0.77
N ASN A 53 10.12 -13.30 -0.34
CA ASN A 53 10.69 -13.68 -1.63
C ASN A 53 11.00 -12.44 -2.49
N ARG A 54 11.70 -12.68 -3.62
CA ARG A 54 12.12 -11.61 -4.53
C ARG A 54 10.95 -10.77 -5.08
N LEU A 55 9.82 -11.39 -5.42
CA LEU A 55 8.66 -10.68 -5.99
C LEU A 55 7.99 -9.77 -4.95
N GLN A 56 7.88 -10.24 -3.72
CA GLN A 56 7.40 -9.41 -2.61
C GLN A 56 8.35 -8.26 -2.31
N ARG A 57 9.67 -8.46 -2.47
CA ARG A 57 10.67 -7.39 -2.30
C ARG A 57 10.52 -6.33 -3.38
N PHE A 58 10.33 -6.72 -4.64
CA PHE A 58 10.05 -5.81 -5.74
C PHE A 58 8.73 -5.04 -5.52
N ALA A 59 7.67 -5.77 -5.13
CA ALA A 59 6.38 -5.14 -4.83
C ALA A 59 6.49 -4.12 -3.69
N LEU A 60 7.22 -4.45 -2.62
CA LEU A 60 7.37 -3.58 -1.47
C LEU A 60 8.20 -2.33 -1.80
N ASP A 61 9.28 -2.46 -2.57
CA ASP A 61 10.07 -1.32 -3.06
C ASP A 61 9.20 -0.37 -3.91
N ALA A 62 8.39 -0.92 -4.83
CA ALA A 62 7.48 -0.12 -5.63
C ALA A 62 6.42 0.61 -4.78
N LEU A 63 5.81 -0.10 -3.80
CA LEU A 63 4.79 0.46 -2.93
C LEU A 63 5.33 1.55 -2.00
N LEU A 64 6.59 1.45 -1.57
CA LEU A 64 7.24 2.42 -0.68
C LEU A 64 7.92 3.56 -1.44
N ALA A 65 8.09 3.45 -2.75
CA ALA A 65 8.64 4.53 -3.57
C ALA A 65 7.82 5.83 -3.41
N PRO A 66 8.45 7.01 -3.52
CA PRO A 66 7.76 8.29 -3.56
C PRO A 66 6.76 8.35 -4.73
N ALA A 67 5.65 9.09 -4.56
CA ALA A 67 4.62 9.22 -5.60
C ALA A 67 5.15 9.91 -6.86
N GLU A 68 6.17 10.75 -6.73
CA GLU A 68 6.85 11.41 -7.85
C GLU A 68 7.61 10.41 -8.74
N GLU A 69 8.08 9.30 -8.16
CA GLU A 69 8.76 8.24 -8.90
C GLU A 69 7.79 7.16 -9.40
N ILE A 70 6.88 6.70 -8.53
CA ILE A 70 5.90 5.67 -8.83
C ILE A 70 4.52 6.10 -8.30
N PRO A 71 3.74 6.84 -9.10
CA PRO A 71 2.43 7.35 -8.68
C PRO A 71 1.34 6.27 -8.61
N LEU A 72 1.52 5.15 -9.31
CA LEU A 72 0.56 4.06 -9.38
C LEU A 72 1.27 2.71 -9.37
N VAL A 73 0.85 1.81 -8.48
CA VAL A 73 1.33 0.43 -8.41
C VAL A 73 0.17 -0.53 -8.63
N ILE A 74 0.32 -1.45 -9.59
CA ILE A 74 -0.65 -2.51 -9.86
C ILE A 74 -0.03 -3.85 -9.51
N LEU A 75 -0.52 -4.51 -8.45
CA LEU A 75 -0.09 -5.83 -8.05
C LEU A 75 -0.98 -6.91 -8.67
N ARG A 76 -0.42 -7.71 -9.59
CA ARG A 76 -1.10 -8.83 -10.23
C ARG A 76 -0.45 -10.16 -9.81
N GLY A 77 -1.27 -11.16 -9.55
CA GLY A 77 -0.80 -12.50 -9.19
C GLY A 77 -1.92 -13.36 -8.59
N PRO A 78 -1.70 -14.66 -8.41
CA PRO A 78 -2.68 -15.59 -7.83
C PRO A 78 -3.10 -15.20 -6.41
N ALA A 79 -4.17 -15.80 -5.91
CA ALA A 79 -4.58 -15.64 -4.51
C ALA A 79 -3.49 -16.14 -3.56
N GLY A 80 -3.43 -15.61 -2.34
CA GLY A 80 -2.47 -16.03 -1.31
C GLY A 80 -1.03 -15.51 -1.49
N THR A 81 -0.74 -14.63 -2.47
CA THR A 81 0.60 -14.07 -2.70
C THR A 81 0.87 -12.78 -1.89
N ALA A 82 0.10 -12.53 -0.86
CA ALA A 82 0.22 -11.40 0.06
C ALA A 82 0.07 -9.99 -0.56
N LYS A 83 -0.57 -9.84 -1.73
CA LYS A 83 -0.74 -8.53 -2.41
C LYS A 83 -1.41 -7.50 -1.51
N THR A 84 -2.59 -7.81 -1.00
CA THR A 84 -3.36 -6.92 -0.11
C THR A 84 -2.59 -6.65 1.18
N PHE A 85 -2.01 -7.68 1.78
CA PHE A 85 -1.22 -7.56 3.01
C PHE A 85 -0.04 -6.59 2.86
N LEU A 86 0.75 -6.71 1.79
CA LEU A 86 1.87 -5.81 1.52
C LEU A 86 1.41 -4.38 1.21
N SER A 87 0.27 -4.23 0.49
CA SER A 87 -0.29 -2.91 0.21
C SER A 87 -0.75 -2.21 1.48
N VAL A 88 -1.39 -2.93 2.40
CA VAL A 88 -1.82 -2.38 3.70
C VAL A 88 -0.61 -2.05 4.56
N ALA A 89 0.39 -2.93 4.63
CA ALA A 89 1.62 -2.68 5.37
C ALA A 89 2.35 -1.41 4.87
N ALA A 90 2.46 -1.23 3.55
CA ALA A 90 3.07 -0.04 2.97
C ALA A 90 2.24 1.23 3.21
N ALA A 91 0.91 1.13 3.19
CA ALA A 91 0.03 2.26 3.50
C ALA A 91 0.18 2.68 4.96
N LEU A 92 0.17 1.75 5.90
CA LEU A 92 0.41 2.02 7.32
C LEU A 92 1.78 2.64 7.56
N ASP A 93 2.84 2.10 6.93
CA ASP A 93 4.20 2.63 7.07
C ASP A 93 4.32 4.08 6.62
N LYS A 94 3.54 4.49 5.62
CA LYS A 94 3.53 5.85 5.07
C LYS A 94 2.62 6.84 5.82
N THR A 95 1.61 6.34 6.55
CA THR A 95 0.59 7.18 7.21
C THR A 95 0.59 7.06 8.71
N TYR A 96 0.77 5.85 9.26
CA TYR A 96 0.65 5.54 10.67
C TYR A 96 2.01 5.14 11.24
N ARG A 97 2.64 6.02 12.02
CA ARG A 97 3.86 5.71 12.77
C ARG A 97 3.56 5.80 14.25
N GLU A 98 3.72 4.71 14.98
CA GLU A 98 3.58 4.66 16.44
C GLU A 98 4.68 5.43 17.20
N ASP A 99 5.74 5.85 16.54
CA ASP A 99 6.85 6.57 17.17
C ASP A 99 6.45 8.01 17.53
N TYR A 100 5.67 8.15 18.59
CA TYR A 100 5.40 9.44 19.26
C TYR A 100 6.68 10.17 19.73
N GLU A 101 7.82 9.49 19.79
CA GLU A 101 9.08 10.08 20.23
C GLU A 101 9.86 10.84 19.14
N LYS A 102 9.51 10.67 17.87
CA LYS A 102 10.11 11.43 16.76
C LYS A 102 9.15 12.48 16.23
N GLN A 103 8.91 13.52 17.01
CA GLN A 103 8.13 14.72 16.65
C GLN A 103 8.61 15.46 15.38
N ASN A 104 9.58 14.94 14.62
CA ASN A 104 10.15 15.57 13.43
C ASN A 104 10.04 14.74 12.14
N SER A 105 9.37 13.60 12.12
CA SER A 105 9.12 12.89 10.86
C SER A 105 7.69 13.12 10.42
N SER A 106 7.49 14.10 9.51
CA SER A 106 6.23 14.27 8.80
C SER A 106 5.86 12.95 8.12
N THR A 107 4.69 12.40 8.44
CA THR A 107 4.08 11.33 7.67
C THR A 107 3.88 11.82 6.23
N LEU A 108 4.16 10.95 5.25
CA LEU A 108 4.04 11.33 3.83
C LEU A 108 2.59 11.55 3.42
N TYR A 109 1.65 10.90 4.10
CA TYR A 109 0.22 10.94 3.81
C TYR A 109 -0.59 11.02 5.10
N ASP A 110 -1.71 11.71 5.04
CA ASP A 110 -2.59 11.93 6.19
C ASP A 110 -3.69 10.88 6.31
N LYS A 111 -3.98 10.13 5.23
CA LYS A 111 -5.14 9.24 5.17
C LYS A 111 -4.90 8.02 4.28
N ILE A 112 -5.54 6.93 4.66
CA ILE A 112 -5.63 5.70 3.87
C ILE A 112 -7.05 5.56 3.34
N TYR A 113 -7.19 5.48 2.03
CA TYR A 113 -8.46 5.21 1.37
C TYR A 113 -8.47 3.80 0.78
N ILE A 114 -9.48 3.02 1.12
CA ILE A 114 -9.65 1.66 0.62
C ILE A 114 -10.95 1.57 -0.14
N GLY A 115 -10.81 1.28 -1.42
CA GLY A 115 -11.93 1.04 -2.31
C GLY A 115 -11.96 -0.42 -2.78
N ARG A 116 -13.14 -1.04 -2.81
CA ARG A 116 -13.37 -2.35 -3.40
C ARG A 116 -14.51 -2.27 -4.43
N ALA A 117 -14.30 -2.93 -5.58
CA ALA A 117 -15.38 -3.11 -6.53
C ALA A 117 -16.46 -4.04 -5.95
N ASN A 118 -17.72 -3.67 -6.10
CA ASN A 118 -18.84 -4.56 -5.77
C ASN A 118 -18.85 -5.74 -6.76
N VAL A 119 -18.79 -6.94 -6.25
CA VAL A 119 -18.79 -8.17 -7.06
C VAL A 119 -20.22 -8.71 -7.25
N SER A 120 -21.21 -8.17 -6.55
CA SER A 120 -22.60 -8.60 -6.71
C SER A 120 -23.31 -7.74 -7.75
N SER A 121 -23.64 -8.36 -8.87
CA SER A 121 -24.41 -7.80 -9.98
C SER A 121 -25.93 -7.73 -9.75
N ASP A 122 -26.40 -8.00 -8.55
CA ASP A 122 -27.81 -7.88 -8.21
C ASP A 122 -28.01 -6.92 -7.05
N ASP A 123 -28.69 -5.85 -7.29
CA ASP A 123 -29.49 -4.91 -6.48
C ASP A 123 -29.39 -4.93 -4.92
N ALA A 124 -28.37 -5.54 -4.35
CA ALA A 124 -28.28 -5.82 -2.91
C ALA A 124 -27.93 -4.60 -2.03
N PHE A 125 -27.70 -3.41 -2.60
CA PHE A 125 -27.53 -2.18 -1.82
C PHE A 125 -28.80 -1.34 -1.72
N GLY A 126 -29.94 -1.82 -2.29
CA GLY A 126 -31.25 -1.27 -2.06
C GLY A 126 -31.67 -1.50 -0.60
N PHE A 127 -31.78 -0.44 0.17
CA PHE A 127 -32.55 -0.38 1.43
C PHE A 127 -32.14 -1.33 2.59
N LEU A 128 -30.87 -1.59 2.83
CA LEU A 128 -30.48 -2.08 4.16
C LEU A 128 -30.37 -0.87 5.11
N PRO A 129 -31.12 -0.85 6.24
CA PRO A 129 -30.95 0.16 7.27
C PRO A 129 -29.58 -0.02 7.93
N GLY A 130 -28.85 1.07 8.14
CA GLY A 130 -27.54 1.11 8.72
C GLY A 130 -26.61 2.10 8.01
N GLU A 131 -25.58 2.55 8.68
CA GLU A 131 -24.58 3.42 8.10
C GLU A 131 -23.81 2.69 6.98
N LEU A 132 -23.22 3.43 6.06
CA LEU A 132 -22.50 2.88 4.89
C LEU A 132 -21.37 1.91 5.30
N GLU A 133 -20.81 2.11 6.46
CA GLU A 133 -19.73 1.30 7.04
C GLU A 133 -20.18 -0.11 7.44
N ASP A 134 -21.33 -0.26 8.05
CA ASP A 134 -21.90 -1.56 8.42
C ASP A 134 -22.19 -2.44 7.21
N LYS A 135 -22.55 -1.82 6.09
CA LYS A 135 -22.84 -2.51 4.82
C LYS A 135 -21.58 -2.96 4.08
N THR A 136 -20.48 -2.24 4.27
CA THR A 136 -19.22 -2.53 3.59
C THR A 136 -18.32 -3.50 4.37
N ARG A 137 -18.51 -3.62 5.68
CA ARG A 137 -17.71 -4.48 6.57
C ARG A 137 -17.60 -5.95 6.09
N PRO A 138 -18.69 -6.65 5.68
CA PRO A 138 -18.57 -8.01 5.16
C PRO A 138 -17.75 -8.12 3.86
N LEU A 139 -17.81 -7.10 3.01
CA LEU A 139 -17.07 -7.06 1.74
C LEU A 139 -15.58 -6.86 1.94
N LEU A 140 -15.17 -6.33 3.07
CA LEU A 140 -13.82 -5.94 3.41
C LEU A 140 -13.17 -6.84 4.45
N GLY A 141 -13.79 -7.97 4.79
CA GLY A 141 -13.30 -8.90 5.80
C GLY A 141 -11.82 -9.27 5.62
N CYS A 142 -11.40 -9.57 4.38
CA CYS A 142 -9.98 -9.85 4.11
C CYS A 142 -9.05 -8.65 4.41
N PHE A 143 -9.55 -7.42 4.27
CA PHE A 143 -8.77 -6.24 4.58
C PHE A 143 -8.65 -6.06 6.09
N TYR A 144 -9.75 -6.15 6.83
CA TYR A 144 -9.75 -6.05 8.29
C TYR A 144 -8.87 -7.13 8.91
N SER A 145 -8.94 -8.39 8.45
CA SER A 145 -8.04 -9.44 8.94
C SER A 145 -6.56 -9.12 8.71
N ASN A 146 -6.21 -8.58 7.53
CA ASN A 146 -4.83 -8.17 7.27
C ASN A 146 -4.40 -6.99 8.16
N LEU A 147 -5.30 -6.06 8.42
CA LEU A 147 -5.04 -4.91 9.30
C LEU A 147 -4.83 -5.37 10.75
N GLU A 148 -5.70 -6.24 11.26
CA GLU A 148 -5.56 -6.85 12.58
C GLU A 148 -4.24 -7.61 12.73
N ASP A 149 -3.87 -8.41 11.73
CA ASP A 149 -2.62 -9.16 11.73
C ASP A 149 -1.39 -8.23 11.74
N LEU A 150 -1.45 -7.10 11.05
CA LEU A 150 -0.37 -6.11 11.02
C LEU A 150 -0.23 -5.39 12.35
N LEU A 151 -1.33 -4.93 12.93
CA LEU A 151 -1.34 -4.27 14.24
C LEU A 151 -0.90 -5.22 15.37
N ARG A 152 -1.34 -6.49 15.32
CA ARG A 152 -0.91 -7.51 16.29
C ARG A 152 0.59 -7.79 16.27
N LYS A 153 1.25 -7.72 15.10
CA LYS A 153 2.69 -7.93 14.99
C LYS A 153 3.53 -6.79 15.56
N GLY A 154 3.01 -5.58 15.53
CA GLY A 154 3.66 -4.40 16.12
C GLY A 154 3.65 -4.44 17.66
N ASN A 155 2.56 -4.88 18.23
CA ASN A 155 2.32 -4.90 19.66
C ASN A 155 1.83 -6.28 20.12
N ARG A 156 2.22 -6.70 21.34
CA ARG A 156 1.64 -7.89 22.01
C ARG A 156 0.30 -7.54 22.68
N GLU A 157 -0.53 -6.77 21.99
CA GLU A 157 -1.79 -6.29 22.53
C GLU A 157 -2.89 -7.35 22.44
N GLU A 158 -3.84 -7.28 23.36
CA GLU A 158 -5.04 -8.12 23.36
C GLU A 158 -5.94 -7.74 22.18
N ASP A 159 -6.69 -8.70 21.65
CA ASP A 159 -7.59 -8.52 20.49
C ASP A 159 -8.57 -7.33 20.67
N SER A 160 -8.97 -7.05 21.89
CA SER A 160 -9.82 -5.89 22.24
C SER A 160 -9.14 -4.54 21.98
N GLN A 161 -7.84 -4.43 22.22
CA GLN A 161 -7.08 -3.20 21.99
C GLN A 161 -6.89 -2.94 20.49
N ILE A 162 -6.66 -4.00 19.70
CA ILE A 162 -6.54 -3.91 18.24
C ILE A 162 -7.84 -3.40 17.61
N GLN A 163 -8.99 -3.89 18.09
CA GLN A 163 -10.28 -3.41 17.62
C GLN A 163 -10.49 -1.93 17.92
N LEU A 164 -10.14 -1.49 19.13
CA LEU A 164 -10.21 -0.07 19.52
C LEU A 164 -9.28 0.80 18.65
N GLN A 165 -8.07 0.33 18.31
CA GLN A 165 -7.17 1.05 17.41
C GLN A 165 -7.77 1.20 16.01
N ILE A 166 -8.39 0.16 15.47
CA ILE A 166 -9.04 0.22 14.16
C ILE A 166 -10.22 1.20 14.18
N GLU A 167 -11.02 1.18 15.24
CA GLU A 167 -12.14 2.11 15.44
C GLU A 167 -11.63 3.55 15.53
N ASP A 168 -10.58 3.82 16.31
CA ASP A 168 -9.95 5.13 16.39
C ASP A 168 -9.41 5.62 15.03
N MET A 169 -8.77 4.74 14.26
CA MET A 169 -8.30 5.07 12.90
C MET A 169 -9.46 5.45 11.96
N MET A 170 -10.63 4.86 12.14
CA MET A 170 -11.83 5.18 11.36
C MET A 170 -12.48 6.48 11.86
N GLU A 171 -12.64 6.65 13.16
CA GLU A 171 -13.23 7.86 13.77
C GLU A 171 -12.40 9.12 13.49
N THR A 172 -11.08 9.03 13.60
CA THR A 172 -10.16 10.11 13.27
C THR A 172 -10.08 10.40 11.76
N GLY A 173 -10.62 9.49 10.93
CA GLY A 173 -10.60 9.58 9.48
C GLY A 173 -9.24 9.29 8.84
N LEU A 174 -8.30 8.73 9.60
CA LEU A 174 -7.04 8.21 9.08
C LEU A 174 -7.29 7.05 8.09
N LEU A 175 -8.24 6.18 8.42
CA LEU A 175 -8.69 5.09 7.58
C LEU A 175 -10.11 5.33 7.10
N ARG A 176 -10.31 5.32 5.78
CA ARG A 176 -11.64 5.39 5.17
C ARG A 176 -11.84 4.28 4.17
N VAL A 177 -12.99 3.64 4.28
CA VAL A 177 -13.36 2.50 3.45
C VAL A 177 -14.63 2.84 2.69
N PHE A 178 -14.66 2.56 1.38
CA PHE A 178 -15.81 2.86 0.53
C PHE A 178 -15.92 1.90 -0.65
N PRO A 179 -17.14 1.65 -1.18
CA PRO A 179 -17.31 0.99 -2.45
C PRO A 179 -16.70 1.81 -3.59
N LEU A 180 -16.05 1.15 -4.55
CA LEU A 180 -15.36 1.84 -5.66
C LEU A 180 -16.29 2.73 -6.48
N ALA A 181 -17.58 2.40 -6.52
CA ALA A 181 -18.61 3.22 -7.18
C ALA A 181 -18.73 4.64 -6.61
N TYR A 182 -18.31 4.85 -5.37
CA TYR A 182 -18.38 6.15 -4.70
C TYR A 182 -17.07 6.96 -4.80
N ILE A 183 -16.06 6.46 -5.50
CA ILE A 183 -14.76 7.14 -5.63
C ILE A 183 -14.91 8.53 -6.30
N CYS A 184 -15.87 8.69 -7.20
CA CYS A 184 -16.16 9.97 -7.84
C CYS A 184 -16.66 11.03 -6.84
N LEU A 185 -17.27 10.63 -5.73
CA LEU A 185 -17.75 11.57 -4.71
C LEU A 185 -16.62 12.18 -3.88
N LEU A 186 -15.44 11.57 -3.87
CA LEU A 186 -14.27 12.11 -3.19
C LEU A 186 -13.74 13.38 -3.89
N TYR A 187 -14.00 13.52 -5.19
CA TYR A 187 -13.58 14.68 -5.99
C TYR A 187 -14.61 15.82 -5.99
N THR A 188 -15.84 15.56 -5.53
CA THR A 188 -16.91 16.57 -5.53
C THR A 188 -17.03 17.34 -4.22
N SER A 189 -16.22 17.05 -3.20
CA SER A 189 -16.10 17.92 -2.04
C SER A 189 -15.46 19.23 -2.49
N PRO A 190 -16.14 20.39 -2.33
CA PRO A 190 -15.58 21.67 -2.76
C PRO A 190 -14.24 21.90 -2.06
N SER A 191 -13.20 22.11 -2.86
CA SER A 191 -11.89 22.51 -2.35
C SER A 191 -12.05 23.78 -1.49
N PRO A 192 -11.30 23.94 -0.40
CA PRO A 192 -11.28 25.21 0.34
C PRO A 192 -10.99 26.43 -0.55
N ARG A 193 -10.40 26.23 -1.72
CA ARG A 193 -10.16 27.29 -2.72
C ARG A 193 -11.42 27.73 -3.46
N ASP A 194 -12.47 26.91 -3.51
CA ASP A 194 -13.73 27.26 -4.20
C ASP A 194 -14.65 28.12 -3.34
N ARG A 195 -14.30 28.37 -2.06
CA ARG A 195 -15.06 29.25 -1.13
C ARG A 195 -14.64 30.71 -1.17
N SER A 196 -13.69 31.09 -2.02
CA SER A 196 -13.16 32.46 -2.07
C SER A 196 -13.73 33.30 -3.21
N VAL A 197 -14.82 32.91 -3.86
CA VAL A 197 -15.50 33.66 -4.89
C VAL A 197 -16.99 33.77 -4.55
N SER A 198 -17.31 34.67 -3.65
CA SER A 198 -18.64 35.34 -3.53
C SER A 198 -18.51 36.61 -2.68
#